data_d209b66e26bc438cafd6043508ae9578
#
_entry.id   d209b66e26bc438cafd6043508ae9578
#
_cell.length_a   1.000
_cell.length_b   1.000
_cell.length_c   1.000
_cell.angle_alpha   90.00
_cell.angle_beta   90.00
_cell.angle_gamma   90.00
#
_symmetry.space_group_name_H-M   'P 1'
#
loop_
_entity.id
_entity.type
_entity.pdbx_description
1 polymer ?
#
loop_
_entity_poly.entity_id
_entity_poly.type
_entity_poly.pdbx_seq_one_letter_code
_entity_poly.pdbx_strand_id
1 'polypeptide(L)'
;MKKIIEILNLSISFMQYNRGFTQKEITPVKDLSLTVKQNEILAIVGASGSGKSLLAHAILGILPTNSKINGKILYNGEILTTEKIKKLRGKEIKFIPQSVQYLDPTRKIGKQLEECFEVPTKENILNLLREFSLNDKVFDYYPHELSGGMLRRALFATCHGKGTNLIIADEPTPGIHPKALQEILDQFINFKKQGISIVFITHDMKSAMQVADRVAIFKDGKVVGTYTPSEIKELQASVDSYTKKLWKTQPSNEFLEAIL
;
A
#
# COMPACT_ATOMS: atom_id res chain seq x y z
N MET A 1 -21.77 -3.20 -2.51
CA MET A 1 -20.69 -3.22 -1.49
C MET A 1 -20.40 -1.79 -1.07
N LYS A 2 -20.24 -1.55 0.24
CA LYS A 2 -19.92 -0.23 0.79
C LYS A 2 -18.49 0.15 0.38
N LYS A 3 -18.27 1.45 0.10
CA LYS A 3 -16.96 1.98 -0.29
C LYS A 3 -16.25 2.50 0.96
N ILE A 4 -14.95 2.22 1.09
CA ILE A 4 -14.13 2.77 2.19
C ILE A 4 -13.36 4.00 1.72
N ILE A 5 -12.82 3.98 0.50
CA ILE A 5 -12.19 5.14 -0.16
C ILE A 5 -12.85 5.40 -1.50
N GLU A 6 -13.16 6.65 -1.77
CA GLU A 6 -13.54 7.14 -3.09
C GLU A 6 -12.64 8.31 -3.47
N ILE A 7 -12.03 8.23 -4.62
CA ILE A 7 -11.19 9.26 -5.20
C ILE A 7 -11.91 9.76 -6.44
N LEU A 8 -12.15 11.07 -6.50
CA LEU A 8 -12.93 11.71 -7.55
C LEU A 8 -12.10 12.81 -8.23
N ASN A 9 -11.75 12.58 -9.49
CA ASN A 9 -11.05 13.53 -10.37
C ASN A 9 -9.79 14.13 -9.74
N LEU A 10 -9.02 13.27 -9.03
CA LEU A 10 -7.82 13.70 -8.30
C LEU A 10 -6.70 14.05 -9.28
N SER A 11 -6.18 15.26 -9.14
CA SER A 11 -4.95 15.69 -9.80
C SER A 11 -3.96 16.21 -8.77
N ILE A 12 -2.70 15.82 -8.90
CA ILE A 12 -1.61 16.24 -8.01
C ILE A 12 -0.54 16.87 -8.89
N SER A 13 -0.19 18.12 -8.62
CA SER A 13 0.85 18.84 -9.35
C SER A 13 1.89 19.45 -8.41
N PHE A 14 3.07 19.71 -8.95
CA PHE A 14 4.21 20.31 -8.27
C PHE A 14 4.84 21.39 -9.15
N MET A 15 5.31 22.45 -8.51
CA MET A 15 6.18 23.42 -9.17
C MET A 15 7.62 22.94 -9.09
N GLN A 16 8.25 22.68 -10.22
CA GLN A 16 9.65 22.28 -10.33
C GLN A 16 10.47 23.42 -10.94
N TYR A 17 11.62 23.74 -10.34
CA TYR A 17 12.57 24.66 -10.94
C TYR A 17 13.32 23.96 -12.07
N ASN A 18 13.32 24.61 -13.24
CA ASN A 18 14.14 24.21 -14.37
C ASN A 18 15.49 24.94 -14.33
N ARG A 19 16.40 24.63 -15.25
CA ARG A 19 17.67 25.36 -15.39
C ARG A 19 17.41 26.88 -15.47
N GLY A 20 17.95 27.63 -14.53
CA GLY A 20 17.64 29.04 -14.34
C GLY A 20 16.43 29.24 -13.42
N PHE A 21 15.87 30.45 -13.35
CA PHE A 21 14.76 30.81 -12.46
C PHE A 21 13.36 30.44 -13.03
N THR A 22 13.29 29.67 -14.10
CA THR A 22 12.01 29.28 -14.70
C THR A 22 11.38 28.12 -13.92
N GLN A 23 10.08 28.25 -13.60
CA GLN A 23 9.30 27.21 -12.97
C GLN A 23 8.45 26.48 -14.01
N LYS A 24 8.39 25.15 -13.89
CA LYS A 24 7.51 24.29 -14.68
C LYS A 24 6.59 23.53 -13.75
N GLU A 25 5.28 23.55 -14.03
CA GLU A 25 4.33 22.69 -13.35
C GLU A 25 4.38 21.28 -13.96
N ILE A 26 4.56 20.28 -13.11
CA ILE A 26 4.45 18.87 -13.47
C ILE A 26 3.25 18.28 -12.74
N THR A 27 2.47 17.45 -13.44
CA THR A 27 1.25 16.84 -12.92
C THR A 27 1.35 15.31 -13.03
N PRO A 28 2.02 14.65 -12.08
CA PRO A 28 2.23 13.21 -12.11
C PRO A 28 0.96 12.39 -11.86
N VAL A 29 -0.10 12.96 -11.29
CA VAL A 29 -1.43 12.34 -11.18
C VAL A 29 -2.43 13.25 -11.84
N LYS A 30 -3.23 12.71 -12.78
CA LYS A 30 -4.10 13.49 -13.67
C LYS A 30 -5.50 12.91 -13.69
N ASP A 31 -6.49 13.67 -13.19
CA ASP A 31 -7.91 13.35 -13.27
C ASP A 31 -8.23 11.89 -12.90
N LEU A 32 -7.65 11.44 -11.80
CA LEU A 32 -7.72 10.07 -11.35
C LEU A 32 -9.00 9.85 -10.55
N SER A 33 -9.79 8.86 -10.93
CA SER A 33 -10.92 8.37 -10.16
C SER A 33 -10.75 6.89 -9.84
N LEU A 34 -10.90 6.53 -8.56
CA LEU A 34 -10.69 5.16 -8.07
C LEU A 34 -11.55 4.92 -6.84
N THR A 35 -12.01 3.70 -6.69
CA THR A 35 -12.82 3.29 -5.52
C THR A 35 -12.23 2.03 -4.88
N VAL A 36 -12.06 2.05 -3.56
CA VAL A 36 -11.74 0.89 -2.74
C VAL A 36 -12.99 0.49 -1.97
N LYS A 37 -13.36 -0.78 -2.04
CA LYS A 37 -14.52 -1.33 -1.31
C LYS A 37 -14.11 -1.76 0.09
N GLN A 38 -15.08 -1.87 0.99
CA GLN A 38 -14.81 -2.45 2.32
C GLN A 38 -14.45 -3.93 2.18
N ASN A 39 -13.52 -4.37 3.02
CA ASN A 39 -13.01 -5.74 3.04
C ASN A 39 -12.47 -6.22 1.67
N GLU A 40 -11.80 -5.31 0.95
CA GLU A 40 -11.20 -5.57 -0.35
C GLU A 40 -9.69 -5.38 -0.30
N ILE A 41 -8.93 -6.22 -0.99
CA ILE A 41 -7.56 -5.93 -1.38
C ILE A 41 -7.60 -5.39 -2.80
N LEU A 42 -7.42 -4.07 -2.94
CA LEU A 42 -7.23 -3.42 -4.23
C LEU A 42 -5.72 -3.26 -4.48
N ALA A 43 -5.20 -3.97 -5.46
CA ALA A 43 -3.84 -3.71 -5.92
C ALA A 43 -3.81 -2.55 -6.92
N ILE A 44 -2.79 -1.69 -6.80
CA ILE A 44 -2.50 -0.61 -7.76
C ILE A 44 -1.16 -0.94 -8.41
N VAL A 45 -1.19 -1.33 -9.69
CA VAL A 45 0.00 -1.80 -10.42
C VAL A 45 0.36 -0.83 -11.53
N GLY A 46 1.65 -0.55 -11.69
CA GLY A 46 2.16 0.31 -12.76
C GLY A 46 3.67 0.48 -12.68
N ALA A 47 4.25 1.09 -13.71
CA ALA A 47 5.69 1.33 -13.78
C ALA A 47 6.19 2.21 -12.61
N SER A 48 7.47 2.07 -12.26
CA SER A 48 8.14 2.97 -11.31
C SER A 48 8.05 4.41 -11.79
N GLY A 49 7.83 5.36 -10.86
CA GLY A 49 7.68 6.77 -11.20
C GLY A 49 6.34 7.18 -11.82
N SER A 50 5.38 6.28 -11.99
CA SER A 50 4.06 6.60 -12.58
C SER A 50 3.15 7.45 -11.67
N GLY A 51 3.50 7.66 -10.39
CA GLY A 51 2.71 8.49 -9.44
C GLY A 51 1.94 7.69 -8.37
N LYS A 52 2.09 6.36 -8.30
CA LYS A 52 1.36 5.49 -7.34
C LYS A 52 1.58 5.89 -5.88
N SER A 53 2.83 6.11 -5.47
CA SER A 53 3.16 6.54 -4.10
C SER A 53 2.58 7.90 -3.75
N LEU A 54 2.46 8.81 -4.74
CA LEU A 54 1.79 10.09 -4.51
C LEU A 54 0.31 9.93 -4.19
N LEU A 55 -0.35 8.91 -4.77
CA LEU A 55 -1.72 8.57 -4.42
C LEU A 55 -1.82 8.10 -2.97
N ALA A 56 -0.94 7.21 -2.52
CA ALA A 56 -0.85 6.80 -1.12
C ALA A 56 -0.64 8.01 -0.19
N HIS A 57 0.30 8.88 -0.52
CA HIS A 57 0.60 10.08 0.25
C HIS A 57 -0.58 11.08 0.27
N ALA A 58 -1.34 11.19 -0.82
CA ALA A 58 -2.54 12.01 -0.86
C ALA A 58 -3.62 11.50 0.11
N ILE A 59 -3.89 10.19 0.11
CA ILE A 59 -4.86 9.58 1.04
C ILE A 59 -4.40 9.76 2.49
N LEU A 60 -3.10 9.67 2.74
CA LEU A 60 -2.50 9.82 4.08
C LEU A 60 -2.32 11.29 4.51
N GLY A 61 -2.53 12.26 3.61
CA GLY A 61 -2.31 13.68 3.90
C GLY A 61 -0.84 14.02 4.23
N ILE A 62 0.11 13.34 3.58
CA ILE A 62 1.58 13.52 3.76
C ILE A 62 2.29 13.94 2.48
N LEU A 63 1.55 14.52 1.53
CA LEU A 63 2.17 15.11 0.34
C LEU A 63 3.11 16.28 0.73
N PRO A 64 4.18 16.52 -0.05
CA PRO A 64 5.06 17.66 0.13
C PRO A 64 4.28 18.99 0.10
N THR A 65 4.74 19.99 0.85
CA THR A 65 4.07 21.29 1.00
C THR A 65 3.96 22.10 -0.29
N ASN A 66 4.83 21.83 -1.28
CA ASN A 66 4.80 22.45 -2.61
C ASN A 66 3.86 21.73 -3.59
N SER A 67 3.05 20.78 -3.12
CA SER A 67 2.05 20.12 -3.94
C SER A 67 0.74 20.91 -4.02
N LYS A 68 0.09 20.86 -5.18
CA LYS A 68 -1.29 21.31 -5.38
C LYS A 68 -2.16 20.08 -5.63
N ILE A 69 -3.31 20.03 -4.96
CA ILE A 69 -4.27 18.95 -5.07
C ILE A 69 -5.57 19.53 -5.59
N ASN A 70 -6.11 18.95 -6.66
CA ASN A 70 -7.45 19.17 -7.15
C ASN A 70 -8.24 17.85 -7.11
N GLY A 71 -9.57 17.94 -6.99
CA GLY A 71 -10.43 16.76 -6.82
C GLY A 71 -10.77 16.51 -5.37
N LYS A 72 -11.33 15.31 -5.08
CA LYS A 72 -11.79 14.95 -3.74
C LYS A 72 -11.38 13.53 -3.39
N ILE A 73 -11.05 13.31 -2.12
CA ILE A 73 -10.88 11.99 -1.52
C ILE A 73 -11.93 11.88 -0.42
N LEU A 74 -12.72 10.80 -0.44
CA LEU A 74 -13.70 10.51 0.59
C LEU A 74 -13.30 9.24 1.33
N TYR A 75 -13.49 9.24 2.64
CA TYR A 75 -13.36 8.08 3.52
C TYR A 75 -14.72 7.79 4.15
N ASN A 76 -15.24 6.57 3.95
CA ASN A 76 -16.58 6.17 4.38
C ASN A 76 -17.71 7.16 3.93
N GLY A 77 -17.59 7.72 2.72
CA GLY A 77 -18.56 8.67 2.15
C GLY A 77 -18.37 10.12 2.58
N GLU A 78 -17.45 10.45 3.48
CA GLU A 78 -17.19 11.81 3.94
C GLU A 78 -15.87 12.35 3.39
N ILE A 79 -15.83 13.64 3.01
CA ILE A 79 -14.61 14.26 2.49
C ILE A 79 -13.47 14.15 3.53
N LEU A 80 -12.32 13.68 3.07
CA LEU A 80 -11.12 13.50 3.86
C LEU A 80 -10.36 14.83 3.94
N THR A 81 -10.68 15.65 4.94
CA THR A 81 -9.98 16.92 5.21
C THR A 81 -8.65 16.68 5.92
N THR A 82 -7.78 17.69 5.93
CA THR A 82 -6.48 17.62 6.63
C THR A 82 -6.64 17.32 8.12
N GLU A 83 -7.65 17.89 8.78
CA GLU A 83 -7.94 17.66 10.20
C GLU A 83 -8.43 16.24 10.44
N LYS A 84 -9.29 15.74 9.53
CA LYS A 84 -9.84 14.39 9.63
C LYS A 84 -8.76 13.34 9.44
N ILE A 85 -7.90 13.48 8.41
CA ILE A 85 -6.84 12.50 8.16
C ILE A 85 -5.82 12.44 9.31
N LYS A 86 -5.50 13.57 9.96
CA LYS A 86 -4.62 13.59 11.14
C LYS A 86 -5.17 12.75 12.30
N LYS A 87 -6.50 12.67 12.46
CA LYS A 87 -7.15 11.86 13.51
C LYS A 87 -7.21 10.37 13.14
N LEU A 88 -7.34 10.07 11.86
CA LEU A 88 -7.51 8.70 11.34
C LEU A 88 -6.17 7.99 11.13
N ARG A 89 -5.15 8.74 10.71
CA ARG A 89 -3.81 8.20 10.43
C ARG A 89 -3.17 7.61 11.68
N GLY A 90 -2.64 6.39 11.55
CA GLY A 90 -2.06 5.63 12.65
C GLY A 90 -3.10 4.92 13.54
N LYS A 91 -4.38 5.19 13.36
CA LYS A 91 -5.50 4.55 14.07
C LYS A 91 -6.32 3.69 13.10
N GLU A 92 -7.26 4.32 12.41
CA GLU A 92 -8.13 3.63 11.43
C GLU A 92 -7.45 3.39 10.09
N ILE A 93 -6.53 4.29 9.68
CA ILE A 93 -5.74 4.18 8.45
C ILE A 93 -4.29 3.97 8.83
N LYS A 94 -3.78 2.78 8.55
CA LYS A 94 -2.38 2.40 8.78
C LYS A 94 -1.58 2.45 7.48
N PHE A 95 -0.28 2.61 7.59
CA PHE A 95 0.63 2.72 6.46
C PHE A 95 1.80 1.75 6.58
N ILE A 96 2.04 0.97 5.54
CA ILE A 96 3.23 0.15 5.36
C ILE A 96 4.05 0.80 4.22
N PRO A 97 5.11 1.53 4.55
CA PRO A 97 5.96 2.19 3.55
C PRO A 97 6.91 1.21 2.88
N GLN A 98 7.50 1.64 1.78
CA GLN A 98 8.55 0.90 1.06
C GLN A 98 9.77 0.62 1.93
N SER A 99 10.17 1.59 2.76
CA SER A 99 11.34 1.47 3.64
C SER A 99 10.96 1.01 5.04
N VAL A 100 11.67 0.01 5.55
CA VAL A 100 11.54 -0.45 6.95
C VAL A 100 12.08 0.57 7.97
N GLN A 101 12.73 1.64 7.53
CA GLN A 101 13.26 2.72 8.38
C GLN A 101 12.17 3.64 8.99
N TYR A 102 10.90 3.32 8.76
CA TYR A 102 9.77 4.03 9.39
C TYR A 102 9.55 3.67 10.86
N LEU A 103 10.14 2.59 11.34
CA LEU A 103 10.21 2.33 12.78
C LEU A 103 11.14 3.35 13.43
N ASP A 104 10.72 3.94 14.55
CA ASP A 104 11.52 4.93 15.28
C ASP A 104 12.80 4.26 15.83
N PRO A 105 13.99 4.65 15.35
CA PRO A 105 15.24 4.01 15.73
C PRO A 105 15.62 4.24 17.19
N THR A 106 14.99 5.22 17.85
CA THR A 106 15.27 5.60 19.25
C THR A 106 14.36 4.90 20.25
N ARG A 107 13.33 4.19 19.78
CA ARG A 107 12.35 3.50 20.62
C ARG A 107 12.43 1.99 20.44
N LYS A 108 12.31 1.25 21.56
CA LYS A 108 12.21 -0.21 21.54
C LYS A 108 10.97 -0.67 20.77
N ILE A 109 11.04 -1.83 20.12
CA ILE A 109 9.93 -2.40 19.35
C ILE A 109 8.67 -2.56 20.19
N GLY A 110 8.78 -3.13 21.40
CA GLY A 110 7.64 -3.28 22.29
C GLY A 110 6.92 -1.96 22.57
N LYS A 111 7.68 -0.87 22.77
CA LYS A 111 7.11 0.47 22.99
C LYS A 111 6.41 1.06 21.77
N GLN A 112 6.81 0.68 20.57
CA GLN A 112 6.13 1.10 19.35
C GLN A 112 4.85 0.28 19.11
N LEU A 113 4.86 -0.99 19.50
CA LEU A 113 3.69 -1.87 19.39
C LEU A 113 2.62 -1.58 20.47
N GLU A 114 2.95 -0.91 21.57
CA GLU A 114 1.95 -0.43 22.54
C GLU A 114 0.86 0.42 21.86
N GLU A 115 1.22 1.18 20.84
CA GLU A 115 0.29 2.05 20.08
C GLU A 115 -0.78 1.27 19.28
N CYS A 116 -0.65 -0.05 19.18
CA CYS A 116 -1.63 -0.93 18.55
C CYS A 116 -2.82 -1.26 19.46
N PHE A 117 -2.74 -0.95 20.74
CA PHE A 117 -3.71 -1.35 21.75
C PHE A 117 -4.29 -0.14 22.50
N GLU A 118 -5.58 -0.17 22.81
CA GLU A 118 -6.22 0.84 23.68
C GLU A 118 -5.69 0.76 25.11
N VAL A 119 -5.50 -0.47 25.59
CA VAL A 119 -4.90 -0.76 26.91
C VAL A 119 -3.76 -1.75 26.67
N PRO A 120 -2.53 -1.24 26.47
CA PRO A 120 -1.40 -2.10 26.20
C PRO A 120 -0.97 -2.88 27.43
N THR A 121 -0.86 -4.20 27.30
CA THR A 121 -0.20 -5.06 28.28
C THR A 121 1.01 -5.72 27.61
N LYS A 122 2.02 -6.06 28.43
CA LYS A 122 3.20 -6.76 27.88
C LYS A 122 2.80 -8.08 27.23
N GLU A 123 1.83 -8.79 27.80
CA GLU A 123 1.34 -10.06 27.27
C GLU A 123 0.69 -9.91 25.89
N ASN A 124 -0.16 -8.88 25.70
CA ASN A 124 -0.77 -8.59 24.41
C ASN A 124 0.29 -8.33 23.32
N ILE A 125 1.34 -7.60 23.67
CA ILE A 125 2.43 -7.28 22.75
C ILE A 125 3.27 -8.52 22.43
N LEU A 126 3.57 -9.36 23.43
CA LEU A 126 4.27 -10.63 23.20
C LEU A 126 3.46 -11.57 22.30
N ASN A 127 2.15 -11.65 22.50
CA ASN A 127 1.26 -12.43 21.64
C ASN A 127 1.27 -11.89 20.19
N LEU A 128 1.23 -10.57 20.01
CA LEU A 128 1.35 -9.93 18.72
C LEU A 128 2.70 -10.25 18.06
N LEU A 129 3.81 -10.19 18.78
CA LEU A 129 5.12 -10.56 18.26
C LEU A 129 5.13 -12.01 17.74
N ARG A 130 4.56 -12.95 18.51
CA ARG A 130 4.46 -14.37 18.10
C ARG A 130 3.58 -14.56 16.88
N GLU A 131 2.46 -13.83 16.75
CA GLU A 131 1.58 -13.83 15.57
C GLU A 131 2.37 -13.47 14.30
N PHE A 132 3.31 -12.53 14.41
CA PHE A 132 4.21 -12.13 13.33
C PHE A 132 5.53 -12.93 13.30
N SER A 133 5.58 -14.12 13.92
CA SER A 133 6.77 -15.00 13.97
C SER A 133 8.04 -14.29 14.48
N LEU A 134 7.88 -13.42 15.46
CA LEU A 134 8.96 -12.73 16.16
C LEU A 134 9.14 -13.32 17.57
N ASN A 135 10.41 -13.45 18.00
CA ASN A 135 10.73 -13.92 19.35
C ASN A 135 10.34 -12.87 20.40
N ASP A 136 9.96 -13.31 21.60
CA ASP A 136 9.59 -12.44 22.73
C ASP A 136 10.69 -11.43 23.09
N LYS A 137 11.96 -11.77 22.89
CA LYS A 137 13.10 -10.87 23.13
C LYS A 137 13.06 -9.61 22.28
N VAL A 138 12.36 -9.64 21.12
CA VAL A 138 12.20 -8.50 20.20
C VAL A 138 11.48 -7.35 20.89
N PHE A 139 10.67 -7.63 21.93
CA PHE A 139 10.04 -6.60 22.75
C PHE A 139 11.04 -5.56 23.27
N ASP A 140 12.23 -6.01 23.67
CA ASP A 140 13.26 -5.16 24.28
C ASP A 140 14.29 -4.63 23.27
N TYR A 141 14.25 -5.06 22.00
CA TYR A 141 15.19 -4.65 20.94
C TYR A 141 14.81 -3.30 20.34
N TYR A 142 15.82 -2.59 19.89
CA TYR A 142 15.70 -1.43 19.02
C TYR A 142 15.67 -1.88 17.54
N PRO A 143 15.12 -1.05 16.62
CA PRO A 143 15.08 -1.41 15.20
C PRO A 143 16.42 -1.83 14.61
N HIS A 144 17.52 -1.19 14.98
CA HIS A 144 18.86 -1.47 14.46
C HIS A 144 19.44 -2.83 14.94
N GLU A 145 18.85 -3.47 15.95
CA GLU A 145 19.22 -4.80 16.43
C GLU A 145 18.51 -5.93 15.68
N LEU A 146 17.57 -5.59 14.77
CA LEU A 146 16.79 -6.56 14.02
C LEU A 146 17.36 -6.81 12.64
N SER A 147 17.25 -8.07 12.17
CA SER A 147 17.48 -8.36 10.75
C SER A 147 16.40 -7.69 9.88
N GLY A 148 16.68 -7.49 8.58
CA GLY A 148 15.71 -6.88 7.66
C GLY A 148 14.36 -7.58 7.62
N GLY A 149 14.34 -8.93 7.69
CA GLY A 149 13.10 -9.71 7.78
C GLY A 149 12.36 -9.50 9.10
N MET A 150 13.07 -9.41 10.23
CA MET A 150 12.46 -9.11 11.53
C MET A 150 11.91 -7.69 11.57
N LEU A 151 12.66 -6.69 11.05
CA LEU A 151 12.19 -5.30 10.93
C LEU A 151 10.87 -5.22 10.16
N ARG A 152 10.79 -5.93 9.05
CA ARG A 152 9.59 -5.94 8.23
C ARG A 152 8.41 -6.57 8.94
N ARG A 153 8.60 -7.72 9.59
CA ARG A 153 7.54 -8.34 10.41
C ARG A 153 7.10 -7.43 11.55
N ALA A 154 8.03 -6.74 12.21
CA ALA A 154 7.70 -5.74 13.24
C ALA A 154 6.92 -4.56 12.65
N LEU A 155 7.28 -4.07 11.47
CA LEU A 155 6.55 -3.02 10.76
C LEU A 155 5.11 -3.46 10.41
N PHE A 156 4.92 -4.70 9.94
CA PHE A 156 3.58 -5.25 9.70
C PHE A 156 2.77 -5.37 11.01
N ALA A 157 3.41 -5.77 12.10
CA ALA A 157 2.77 -5.83 13.41
C ALA A 157 2.23 -4.47 13.86
N THR A 158 2.85 -3.33 13.49
CA THR A 158 2.31 -1.99 13.78
C THR A 158 0.97 -1.71 13.09
N CYS A 159 0.60 -2.46 12.07
CA CYS A 159 -0.70 -2.33 11.39
C CYS A 159 -1.81 -3.10 12.12
N HIS A 160 -1.47 -3.98 13.06
CA HIS A 160 -2.44 -4.59 13.95
C HIS A 160 -3.07 -3.52 14.85
N GLY A 161 -4.31 -3.71 15.25
CA GLY A 161 -4.96 -2.85 16.23
C GLY A 161 -6.47 -2.80 16.06
N LYS A 162 -7.15 -2.68 17.19
CA LYS A 162 -8.60 -2.50 17.23
C LYS A 162 -8.96 -1.16 16.59
N GLY A 163 -9.82 -1.19 15.59
CA GLY A 163 -10.24 0.01 14.86
C GLY A 163 -9.49 0.26 13.56
N THR A 164 -8.47 -0.54 13.19
CA THR A 164 -7.88 -0.48 11.86
C THR A 164 -8.89 -0.92 10.81
N ASN A 165 -9.21 -0.04 9.86
CA ASN A 165 -10.19 -0.30 8.80
C ASN A 165 -9.52 -0.34 7.42
N LEU A 166 -8.40 0.36 7.27
CA LEU A 166 -7.68 0.48 6.01
C LEU A 166 -6.17 0.40 6.23
N ILE A 167 -5.50 -0.44 5.46
CA ILE A 167 -4.04 -0.46 5.33
C ILE A 167 -3.67 0.02 3.93
N ILE A 168 -2.74 0.98 3.85
CA ILE A 168 -2.11 1.39 2.61
C ILE A 168 -0.68 0.86 2.64
N ALA A 169 -0.34 -0.01 1.70
CA ALA A 169 0.99 -0.60 1.58
C ALA A 169 1.63 -0.11 0.27
N ASP A 170 2.71 0.67 0.39
CA ASP A 170 3.41 1.24 -0.74
C ASP A 170 4.71 0.47 -1.00
N GLU A 171 4.72 -0.33 -2.05
CA GLU A 171 5.83 -1.20 -2.45
C GLU A 171 6.47 -1.99 -1.26
N PRO A 172 5.71 -2.77 -0.50
CA PRO A 172 6.21 -3.43 0.69
C PRO A 172 7.14 -4.62 0.40
N THR A 173 7.31 -4.99 -0.89
CA THR A 173 7.94 -6.26 -1.30
C THR A 173 9.23 -6.15 -2.14
N PRO A 174 9.88 -4.99 -2.37
CA PRO A 174 11.07 -4.94 -3.20
C PRO A 174 12.26 -5.67 -2.55
N GLY A 175 12.98 -6.44 -3.37
CA GLY A 175 14.23 -7.09 -2.95
C GLY A 175 14.09 -8.20 -1.92
N ILE A 176 12.92 -8.83 -1.81
CA ILE A 176 12.66 -9.90 -0.84
C ILE A 176 12.84 -11.28 -1.48
N HIS A 177 13.45 -12.19 -0.72
CA HIS A 177 13.52 -13.59 -1.11
C HIS A 177 12.10 -14.19 -1.26
N PRO A 178 11.82 -15.07 -2.26
CA PRO A 178 10.48 -15.59 -2.56
C PRO A 178 9.71 -16.15 -1.35
N LYS A 179 10.38 -16.83 -0.43
CA LYS A 179 9.74 -17.36 0.78
C LYS A 179 9.21 -16.24 1.69
N ALA A 180 10.00 -15.19 1.92
CA ALA A 180 9.58 -14.05 2.74
C ALA A 180 8.51 -13.20 2.04
N LEU A 181 8.51 -13.18 0.70
CA LEU A 181 7.43 -12.57 -0.08
C LEU A 181 6.09 -13.24 0.21
N GLN A 182 6.05 -14.58 0.18
CA GLN A 182 4.81 -15.32 0.46
C GLN A 182 4.30 -15.04 1.88
N GLU A 183 5.18 -15.00 2.88
CA GLU A 183 4.80 -14.64 4.26
C GLU A 183 4.10 -13.27 4.33
N ILE A 184 4.58 -12.28 3.56
CA ILE A 184 3.97 -10.94 3.49
C ILE A 184 2.60 -10.98 2.81
N LEU A 185 2.49 -11.68 1.71
CA LEU A 185 1.22 -11.80 0.98
C LEU A 185 0.16 -12.51 1.85
N ASP A 186 0.56 -13.52 2.62
CA ASP A 186 -0.31 -14.21 3.57
C ASP A 186 -0.78 -13.27 4.70
N GLN A 187 0.06 -12.33 5.15
CA GLN A 187 -0.35 -11.31 6.12
C GLN A 187 -1.43 -10.39 5.56
N PHE A 188 -1.37 -9.98 4.29
CA PHE A 188 -2.45 -9.20 3.68
C PHE A 188 -3.77 -9.98 3.64
N ILE A 189 -3.72 -11.27 3.32
CA ILE A 189 -4.91 -12.14 3.36
C ILE A 189 -5.46 -12.23 4.79
N ASN A 190 -4.59 -12.33 5.80
CA ASN A 190 -4.99 -12.38 7.20
C ASN A 190 -5.64 -11.07 7.66
N PHE A 191 -5.08 -9.91 7.31
CA PHE A 191 -5.71 -8.61 7.59
C PHE A 191 -7.09 -8.49 6.93
N LYS A 192 -7.22 -8.93 5.67
CA LYS A 192 -8.52 -8.96 5.00
C LYS A 192 -9.53 -9.86 5.72
N LYS A 193 -9.12 -11.05 6.19
CA LYS A 193 -9.99 -11.96 6.98
C LYS A 193 -10.47 -11.31 8.29
N GLN A 194 -9.71 -10.37 8.85
CA GLN A 194 -10.09 -9.55 10.00
C GLN A 194 -11.03 -8.38 9.65
N GLY A 195 -11.45 -8.25 8.37
CA GLY A 195 -12.34 -7.19 7.89
C GLY A 195 -11.63 -5.90 7.47
N ILE A 196 -10.29 -5.90 7.42
CA ILE A 196 -9.49 -4.74 7.04
C ILE A 196 -9.40 -4.64 5.52
N SER A 197 -9.64 -3.45 4.97
CA SER A 197 -9.45 -3.16 3.55
C SER A 197 -7.99 -2.80 3.27
N ILE A 198 -7.48 -3.15 2.08
CA ILE A 198 -6.07 -2.94 1.77
C ILE A 198 -5.92 -2.28 0.40
N VAL A 199 -5.12 -1.22 0.34
CA VAL A 199 -4.57 -0.66 -0.90
C VAL A 199 -3.13 -1.14 -1.02
N PHE A 200 -2.89 -2.07 -1.93
CA PHE A 200 -1.58 -2.66 -2.16
C PHE A 200 -0.94 -2.07 -3.42
N ILE A 201 0.00 -1.16 -3.26
CA ILE A 201 0.73 -0.53 -4.36
C ILE A 201 1.99 -1.34 -4.64
N THR A 202 2.17 -1.73 -5.89
CA THR A 202 3.35 -2.49 -6.34
C THR A 202 3.62 -2.28 -7.84
N HIS A 203 4.84 -2.55 -8.27
CA HIS A 203 5.17 -2.71 -9.70
C HIS A 203 5.16 -4.19 -10.11
N ASP A 204 5.06 -5.11 -9.15
CA ASP A 204 5.00 -6.55 -9.41
C ASP A 204 3.55 -7.03 -9.58
N MET A 205 3.18 -7.23 -10.85
CA MET A 205 1.87 -7.76 -11.23
C MET A 205 1.62 -9.15 -10.63
N LYS A 206 2.66 -9.99 -10.53
CA LYS A 206 2.51 -11.37 -10.04
C LYS A 206 2.07 -11.40 -8.56
N SER A 207 2.73 -10.61 -7.72
CA SER A 207 2.33 -10.47 -6.32
C SER A 207 0.91 -9.89 -6.18
N ALA A 208 0.57 -8.89 -7.01
CA ALA A 208 -0.77 -8.32 -7.01
C ALA A 208 -1.84 -9.37 -7.35
N MET A 209 -1.60 -10.18 -8.39
CA MET A 209 -2.51 -11.22 -8.87
C MET A 209 -2.73 -12.36 -7.87
N GLN A 210 -1.83 -12.54 -6.90
CA GLN A 210 -1.95 -13.60 -5.88
C GLN A 210 -2.93 -13.24 -4.77
N VAL A 211 -3.06 -11.95 -4.42
CA VAL A 211 -3.79 -11.53 -3.21
C VAL A 211 -4.94 -10.59 -3.47
N ALA A 212 -4.93 -9.86 -4.59
CA ALA A 212 -5.91 -8.82 -4.85
C ALA A 212 -7.27 -9.38 -5.28
N ASP A 213 -8.34 -8.72 -4.85
CA ASP A 213 -9.68 -8.92 -5.40
C ASP A 213 -9.85 -8.19 -6.72
N ARG A 214 -9.26 -6.99 -6.81
CA ARG A 214 -9.18 -6.20 -8.05
C ARG A 214 -7.80 -5.58 -8.19
N VAL A 215 -7.41 -5.40 -9.44
CA VAL A 215 -6.13 -4.79 -9.83
C VAL A 215 -6.44 -3.54 -10.66
N ALA A 216 -6.07 -2.38 -10.15
CA ALA A 216 -6.12 -1.11 -10.86
C ALA A 216 -4.78 -0.88 -11.57
N ILE A 217 -4.81 -0.69 -12.87
CA ILE A 217 -3.61 -0.47 -13.68
C ILE A 217 -3.34 1.02 -13.80
N PHE A 218 -2.17 1.43 -13.33
CA PHE A 218 -1.73 2.81 -13.28
C PHE A 218 -0.70 3.10 -14.38
N LYS A 219 -1.02 4.07 -15.26
CA LYS A 219 -0.14 4.49 -16.33
C LYS A 219 -0.24 6.01 -16.54
N ASP A 220 0.91 6.68 -16.64
CA ASP A 220 1.03 8.12 -16.96
C ASP A 220 0.13 9.03 -16.10
N GLY A 221 0.03 8.71 -14.81
CA GLY A 221 -0.76 9.48 -13.85
C GLY A 221 -2.25 9.17 -13.82
N LYS A 222 -2.73 8.13 -14.53
CA LYS A 222 -4.13 7.74 -14.62
C LYS A 222 -4.33 6.26 -14.32
N VAL A 223 -5.54 5.90 -13.93
CA VAL A 223 -6.00 4.51 -13.93
C VAL A 223 -6.55 4.20 -15.32
N VAL A 224 -5.93 3.27 -16.04
CA VAL A 224 -6.35 2.86 -17.38
C VAL A 224 -7.41 1.77 -17.36
N GLY A 225 -7.52 1.04 -16.27
CA GLY A 225 -8.55 0.03 -16.05
C GLY A 225 -8.47 -0.57 -14.66
N THR A 226 -9.54 -1.22 -14.23
CA THR A 226 -9.60 -1.98 -12.97
C THR A 226 -10.26 -3.32 -13.25
N TYR A 227 -9.56 -4.40 -12.99
CA TYR A 227 -9.91 -5.76 -13.39
C TYR A 227 -9.80 -6.73 -12.22
N THR A 228 -10.50 -7.84 -12.29
CA THR A 228 -10.22 -9.00 -11.43
C THR A 228 -8.98 -9.75 -11.92
N PRO A 229 -8.29 -10.51 -11.05
CA PRO A 229 -7.19 -11.37 -11.48
C PRO A 229 -7.58 -12.37 -12.58
N SER A 230 -8.79 -12.91 -12.56
CA SER A 230 -9.28 -13.84 -13.60
C SER A 230 -9.39 -13.16 -14.97
N GLU A 231 -9.98 -11.95 -15.04
CA GLU A 231 -10.09 -11.20 -16.30
C GLU A 231 -8.72 -10.95 -16.94
N ILE A 232 -7.70 -10.63 -16.12
CA ILE A 232 -6.34 -10.41 -16.61
C ILE A 232 -5.69 -11.70 -17.08
N LYS A 233 -5.79 -12.80 -16.31
CA LYS A 233 -5.22 -14.11 -16.66
C LYS A 233 -5.79 -14.66 -17.97
N GLU A 234 -7.10 -14.53 -18.14
CA GLU A 234 -7.81 -14.98 -19.34
C GLU A 234 -7.67 -14.03 -20.53
N LEU A 235 -7.00 -12.90 -20.35
CA LEU A 235 -6.82 -11.86 -21.37
C LEU A 235 -8.15 -11.43 -22.04
N GLN A 236 -9.21 -11.33 -21.23
CA GLN A 236 -10.55 -11.03 -21.72
C GLN A 236 -10.59 -9.78 -22.61
N ALA A 237 -11.58 -9.68 -23.49
CA ALA A 237 -11.71 -8.55 -24.42
C ALA A 237 -11.83 -7.19 -23.72
N SER A 238 -12.44 -7.18 -22.50
CA SER A 238 -12.57 -6.00 -21.63
C SER A 238 -11.24 -5.44 -21.11
N VAL A 239 -10.16 -6.26 -21.09
CA VAL A 239 -8.84 -5.84 -20.60
C VAL A 239 -8.12 -5.03 -21.69
N ASP A 240 -7.62 -3.86 -21.30
CA ASP A 240 -6.92 -2.97 -22.24
C ASP A 240 -5.58 -3.56 -22.75
N SER A 241 -5.10 -3.06 -23.88
CA SER A 241 -3.90 -3.56 -24.56
C SER A 241 -2.61 -3.39 -23.74
N TYR A 242 -2.51 -2.32 -22.94
CA TYR A 242 -1.35 -2.08 -22.09
C TYR A 242 -1.29 -3.10 -20.94
N THR A 243 -2.43 -3.37 -20.29
CA THR A 243 -2.54 -4.38 -19.24
C THR A 243 -2.20 -5.78 -19.78
N LYS A 244 -2.72 -6.15 -20.96
CA LYS A 244 -2.38 -7.42 -21.62
C LYS A 244 -0.89 -7.53 -21.90
N LYS A 245 -0.28 -6.46 -22.40
CA LYS A 245 1.18 -6.42 -22.63
C LYS A 245 1.95 -6.53 -21.32
N LEU A 246 1.56 -5.79 -20.29
CA LEU A 246 2.21 -5.83 -18.96
C LEU A 246 2.14 -7.23 -18.34
N TRP A 247 1.04 -7.94 -18.50
CA TRP A 247 0.88 -9.32 -18.03
C TRP A 247 1.76 -10.29 -18.82
N LYS A 248 1.77 -10.21 -20.15
CA LYS A 248 2.57 -11.10 -21.02
C LYS A 248 4.08 -10.93 -20.82
N THR A 249 4.55 -9.74 -20.54
CA THR A 249 5.99 -9.46 -20.33
C THR A 249 6.53 -9.86 -18.95
N GLN A 250 5.72 -10.50 -18.10
CA GLN A 250 6.23 -11.05 -16.84
C GLN A 250 7.16 -12.25 -17.11
N PRO A 251 8.38 -12.29 -16.54
CA PRO A 251 9.39 -13.32 -16.85
C PRO A 251 8.91 -14.77 -16.66
N SER A 252 7.90 -14.99 -15.83
CA SER A 252 7.32 -16.32 -15.58
C SER A 252 6.27 -16.75 -16.61
N ASN A 253 5.81 -15.85 -17.48
CA ASN A 253 4.79 -16.18 -18.49
C ASN A 253 5.43 -16.50 -19.84
N GLU A 254 6.61 -15.96 -20.17
CA GLU A 254 7.36 -16.32 -21.37
C GLU A 254 7.83 -17.78 -21.38
N PHE A 255 8.10 -18.36 -20.21
CA PHE A 255 8.48 -19.77 -20.08
C PHE A 255 7.32 -20.75 -20.32
N LEU A 256 6.08 -20.34 -20.13
CA LEU A 256 4.90 -21.20 -20.33
C LEU A 256 4.46 -21.23 -21.80
N GLU A 257 4.65 -20.15 -22.55
CA GLU A 257 4.34 -20.11 -24.00
C GLU A 257 5.41 -20.84 -24.85
N ALA A 258 6.62 -21.06 -24.33
CA ALA A 258 7.68 -21.80 -25.02
C ALA A 258 7.59 -23.33 -24.82
N ILE A 259 6.66 -23.83 -24.00
CA ILE A 259 6.47 -25.25 -23.70
C ILE A 259 5.13 -25.80 -24.23
N LEU A 260 4.25 -24.92 -24.73
CA LEU A 260 3.00 -25.25 -25.41
C LEU A 260 3.11 -24.99 -26.92
#